data_9f61ce91850520233ec90b46defebbd8
#
_entry.id   9f61ce91850520233ec90b46defebbd8
#
_cell.length_a   1.000
_cell.length_b   1.000
_cell.length_c   1.000
_cell.angle_alpha   90.00
_cell.angle_beta   90.00
_cell.angle_gamma   90.00
#
_symmetry.space_group_name_H-M   'P 1'
#
loop_
_entity.id
_entity.type
_entity.pdbx_description
1 polymer ?
#
loop_
_entity_poly.entity_id
_entity_poly.type
_entity_poly.pdbx_seq_one_letter_code
_entity_poly.pdbx_strand_id
1 'polypeptide(L)'
;IDTKTGEPYVKPYIILNREGVKVAVLGLLTPAIPNWLTENLWSGLHFENMVTSARKWMKHIQENEKPDVVIGVFHSGKDGGIVTPEYEEDASLRVAKEVPGFDIVLFGHDHTRCNETVTNVEGKPVICLDPANNALSVADADITLTLNKKKVNGKKQYVVTDKKVVGNLADVTKCPIDEEFMKTFEPQIA
;
A
#
# COMPACT_ATOMS: atom_id res chain seq x y z
N ILE A 1 16.71 2.48 0.14
CA ILE A 1 17.71 2.87 1.15
C ILE A 1 18.79 3.69 0.48
N ASP A 2 19.18 4.82 1.07
CA ASP A 2 20.36 5.58 0.69
C ASP A 2 21.62 4.81 1.14
N THR A 3 22.52 4.49 0.21
CA THR A 3 23.70 3.66 0.51
C THR A 3 24.76 4.38 1.37
N LYS A 4 24.73 5.70 1.46
CA LYS A 4 25.68 6.49 2.28
C LYS A 4 25.24 6.57 3.73
N THR A 5 23.93 6.69 3.95
CA THR A 5 23.36 6.88 5.29
C THR A 5 22.82 5.60 5.91
N GLY A 6 22.44 4.61 5.08
CA GLY A 6 21.73 3.41 5.52
C GLY A 6 20.26 3.67 5.88
N GLU A 7 19.79 4.90 5.67
CA GLU A 7 18.43 5.32 6.01
C GLU A 7 17.50 5.27 4.77
N PRO A 8 16.16 5.23 4.97
CA PRO A 8 15.23 5.32 3.86
C PRO A 8 15.43 6.61 3.06
N TYR A 9 15.54 6.47 1.73
CA TYR A 9 15.67 7.63 0.83
C TYR A 9 14.40 8.50 0.80
N VAL A 10 13.23 7.87 0.93
CA VAL A 10 11.93 8.54 1.07
C VAL A 10 11.26 8.10 2.37
N LYS A 11 10.26 8.85 2.82
CA LYS A 11 9.47 8.44 4.00
C LYS A 11 8.83 7.07 3.75
N PRO A 12 9.11 6.06 4.59
CA PRO A 12 8.57 4.72 4.37
C PRO A 12 7.07 4.62 4.64
N TYR A 13 6.54 5.45 5.54
CA TYR A 13 5.12 5.50 5.87
C TYR A 13 4.67 6.91 6.26
N ILE A 14 3.36 7.11 6.26
CA ILE A 14 2.71 8.31 6.80
C ILE A 14 1.60 7.92 7.77
N ILE A 15 1.29 8.81 8.70
CA ILE A 15 0.16 8.69 9.61
C ILE A 15 -0.88 9.74 9.27
N LEU A 16 -2.10 9.29 9.04
CA LEU A 16 -3.27 10.13 8.83
C LEU A 16 -4.20 10.00 10.04
N ASN A 17 -4.64 11.15 10.58
CA ASN A 17 -5.68 11.17 11.59
C ASN A 17 -6.99 11.66 10.95
N ARG A 18 -8.02 10.85 11.03
CA ARG A 18 -9.34 11.14 10.48
C ARG A 18 -10.39 10.89 11.55
N GLU A 19 -11.03 11.95 12.03
CA GLU A 19 -12.09 11.90 13.04
C GLU A 19 -11.74 11.06 14.29
N GLY A 20 -10.46 11.08 14.68
CA GLY A 20 -9.96 10.34 15.85
C GLY A 20 -9.51 8.92 15.53
N VAL A 21 -9.59 8.47 14.28
CA VAL A 21 -9.03 7.21 13.77
C VAL A 21 -7.62 7.47 13.24
N LYS A 22 -6.66 6.64 13.66
CA LYS A 22 -5.27 6.69 13.19
C LYS A 22 -5.08 5.67 12.07
N VAL A 23 -4.74 6.15 10.88
CA VAL A 23 -4.46 5.32 9.71
C VAL A 23 -2.97 5.41 9.37
N ALA A 24 -2.28 4.28 9.29
CA ALA A 24 -0.93 4.20 8.77
C ALA A 24 -0.97 3.79 7.29
N VAL A 25 -0.19 4.46 6.45
CA VAL A 25 -0.01 4.10 5.04
C VAL A 25 1.46 3.79 4.81
N LEU A 26 1.78 2.52 4.54
CA LEU A 26 3.14 2.03 4.25
C LEU A 26 3.34 1.95 2.75
N GLY A 27 4.36 2.65 2.23
CA GLY A 27 4.76 2.60 0.83
C GLY A 27 5.90 1.62 0.59
N LEU A 28 5.80 0.79 -0.46
CA LEU A 28 6.88 -0.09 -0.91
C LEU A 28 7.03 -0.03 -2.42
N LEU A 29 8.26 -0.30 -2.89
CA LEU A 29 8.63 -0.33 -4.30
C LEU A 29 9.30 -1.67 -4.59
N THR A 30 9.06 -2.22 -5.78
CA THR A 30 9.75 -3.42 -6.26
C THR A 30 11.27 -3.26 -6.19
N PRO A 31 12.01 -4.27 -5.75
CA PRO A 31 13.47 -4.24 -5.72
C PRO A 31 14.12 -4.45 -7.11
N ALA A 32 13.34 -4.75 -8.14
CA ALA A 32 13.85 -5.07 -9.47
C ALA A 32 14.30 -3.85 -10.31
N ILE A 33 14.21 -2.64 -9.79
CA ILE A 33 14.59 -1.38 -10.48
C ILE A 33 15.92 -1.47 -11.23
N PRO A 34 17.01 -2.06 -10.68
CA PRO A 34 18.28 -2.16 -11.39
C PRO A 34 18.27 -3.02 -12.67
N ASN A 35 17.22 -3.83 -12.88
CA ASN A 35 17.09 -4.63 -14.10
C ASN A 35 16.55 -3.84 -15.29
N TRP A 36 15.89 -2.69 -15.04
CA TRP A 36 15.23 -1.92 -16.11
C TRP A 36 15.83 -0.55 -16.33
N LEU A 37 16.41 0.05 -15.28
CA LEU A 37 16.94 1.40 -15.32
C LEU A 37 18.47 1.37 -15.35
N THR A 38 19.04 2.29 -16.10
CA THR A 38 20.49 2.50 -16.11
C THR A 38 20.98 3.02 -14.76
N GLU A 39 22.19 2.59 -14.35
CA GLU A 39 22.74 2.85 -13.02
C GLU A 39 22.72 4.31 -12.59
N ASN A 40 22.89 5.25 -13.52
CA ASN A 40 22.84 6.69 -13.22
C ASN A 40 21.48 7.16 -12.64
N LEU A 41 20.38 6.42 -12.86
CA LEU A 41 19.06 6.77 -12.37
C LEU A 41 18.78 6.26 -10.95
N TRP A 42 19.56 5.31 -10.47
CA TRP A 42 19.42 4.76 -9.11
C TRP A 42 20.74 4.71 -8.32
N SER A 43 21.81 5.32 -8.87
CA SER A 43 23.11 5.39 -8.20
C SER A 43 22.98 5.95 -6.78
N GLY A 44 23.60 5.29 -5.81
CA GLY A 44 23.49 5.64 -4.40
C GLY A 44 22.26 5.09 -3.68
N LEU A 45 21.42 4.30 -4.35
CA LEU A 45 20.28 3.63 -3.76
C LEU A 45 20.48 2.11 -3.69
N HIS A 46 19.93 1.51 -2.64
CA HIS A 46 19.79 0.07 -2.49
C HIS A 46 18.30 -0.27 -2.33
N PHE A 47 17.84 -1.29 -3.05
CA PHE A 47 16.46 -1.75 -3.01
C PHE A 47 16.36 -3.02 -2.15
N GLU A 48 15.70 -2.92 -1.01
CA GLU A 48 15.51 -4.05 -0.09
C GLU A 48 14.44 -5.01 -0.61
N ASN A 49 14.55 -6.29 -0.25
CA ASN A 49 13.46 -7.25 -0.43
C ASN A 49 12.18 -6.73 0.24
N MET A 50 11.06 -6.75 -0.48
CA MET A 50 9.80 -6.15 -0.04
C MET A 50 9.26 -6.78 1.25
N VAL A 51 9.32 -8.10 1.39
CA VAL A 51 8.84 -8.79 2.61
C VAL A 51 9.68 -8.40 3.82
N THR A 52 10.99 -8.33 3.65
CA THR A 52 11.93 -7.93 4.73
C THR A 52 11.69 -6.48 5.14
N SER A 53 11.57 -5.58 4.17
CA SER A 53 11.30 -4.17 4.43
C SER A 53 9.92 -3.97 5.06
N ALA A 54 8.89 -4.67 4.56
CA ALA A 54 7.55 -4.64 5.14
C ALA A 54 7.53 -5.10 6.61
N ARG A 55 8.21 -6.20 6.94
CA ARG A 55 8.31 -6.69 8.34
C ARG A 55 8.95 -5.65 9.25
N LYS A 56 10.07 -5.05 8.82
CA LYS A 56 10.77 -3.99 9.56
C LYS A 56 9.85 -2.82 9.87
N TRP A 57 9.19 -2.28 8.84
CA TRP A 57 8.35 -1.09 8.99
C TRP A 57 7.03 -1.38 9.68
N MET A 58 6.40 -2.54 9.41
CA MET A 58 5.18 -2.93 10.12
C MET A 58 5.44 -3.06 11.63
N LYS A 59 6.54 -3.70 12.04
CA LYS A 59 6.94 -3.77 13.44
C LYS A 59 7.08 -2.37 14.05
N HIS A 60 7.81 -1.47 13.38
CA HIS A 60 7.99 -0.10 13.83
C HIS A 60 6.65 0.65 13.98
N ILE A 61 5.77 0.54 13.00
CA ILE A 61 4.44 1.16 12.99
C ILE A 61 3.59 0.63 14.15
N GLN A 62 3.55 -0.67 14.36
CA GLN A 62 2.76 -1.27 15.45
C GLN A 62 3.27 -0.89 16.84
N GLU A 63 4.57 -0.85 17.03
CA GLU A 63 5.19 -0.51 18.34
C GLU A 63 5.07 0.97 18.68
N ASN A 64 5.27 1.86 17.71
CA ASN A 64 5.41 3.30 17.96
C ASN A 64 4.13 4.09 17.64
N GLU A 65 3.42 3.73 16.58
CA GLU A 65 2.26 4.48 16.10
C GLU A 65 0.93 3.90 16.61
N LYS A 66 0.83 2.58 16.72
CA LYS A 66 -0.40 1.86 17.15
C LYS A 66 -1.63 2.30 16.35
N PRO A 67 -1.61 2.18 15.02
CA PRO A 67 -2.71 2.62 14.18
C PRO A 67 -3.96 1.75 14.38
N ASP A 68 -5.13 2.33 14.07
CA ASP A 68 -6.39 1.61 14.01
C ASP A 68 -6.54 0.86 12.68
N VAL A 69 -5.97 1.41 11.60
CA VAL A 69 -6.00 0.86 10.23
C VAL A 69 -4.62 0.95 9.60
N VAL A 70 -4.22 -0.07 8.85
CA VAL A 70 -2.97 -0.06 8.09
C VAL A 70 -3.24 -0.39 6.62
N ILE A 71 -2.79 0.51 5.74
CA ILE A 71 -2.90 0.40 4.28
C ILE A 71 -1.50 0.22 3.71
N GLY A 72 -1.30 -0.80 2.88
CA GLY A 72 -0.14 -0.94 2.01
C GLY A 72 -0.42 -0.24 0.67
N VAL A 73 0.56 0.52 0.14
CA VAL A 73 0.52 1.10 -1.21
C VAL A 73 1.82 0.72 -1.90
N PHE A 74 1.74 -0.22 -2.84
CA PHE A 74 2.92 -0.85 -3.41
C PHE A 74 3.02 -0.64 -4.92
N HIS A 75 4.21 -0.31 -5.40
CA HIS A 75 4.55 -0.42 -6.81
C HIS A 75 5.33 -1.72 -7.04
N SER A 76 4.62 -2.82 -7.09
CA SER A 76 5.06 -4.19 -7.33
C SER A 76 3.82 -4.99 -7.70
N GLY A 77 3.90 -5.85 -8.67
CA GLY A 77 2.77 -6.64 -9.14
C GLY A 77 2.31 -7.69 -8.13
N LYS A 78 1.40 -8.53 -8.58
CA LYS A 78 0.73 -9.54 -7.77
C LYS A 78 1.70 -10.52 -7.14
N ASP A 79 2.39 -11.31 -7.98
CA ASP A 79 3.40 -12.30 -7.61
C ASP A 79 4.27 -12.66 -8.82
N GLY A 80 5.51 -13.09 -8.61
CA GLY A 80 6.42 -13.58 -9.64
C GLY A 80 7.30 -12.49 -10.25
N GLY A 81 7.22 -12.30 -11.59
CA GLY A 81 8.14 -11.45 -12.31
C GLY A 81 9.57 -12.00 -12.29
N ILE A 82 10.58 -11.16 -12.12
CA ILE A 82 11.97 -11.57 -11.93
C ILE A 82 12.12 -12.13 -10.51
N VAL A 83 12.49 -13.41 -10.41
CA VAL A 83 12.71 -14.09 -9.13
C VAL A 83 14.17 -14.46 -9.00
N THR A 84 14.81 -13.97 -7.94
CA THR A 84 16.19 -14.27 -7.57
C THR A 84 16.22 -14.85 -6.14
N PRO A 85 17.37 -15.35 -5.66
CA PRO A 85 17.49 -15.72 -4.25
C PRO A 85 17.27 -14.57 -3.28
N GLU A 86 17.53 -13.34 -3.72
CA GLU A 86 17.46 -12.13 -2.88
C GLU A 86 16.09 -11.49 -2.88
N TYR A 87 15.33 -11.56 -3.98
CA TYR A 87 14.03 -10.90 -4.09
C TYR A 87 13.13 -11.50 -5.18
N GLU A 88 11.86 -11.14 -5.11
CA GLU A 88 10.87 -11.22 -6.18
C GLU A 88 10.48 -9.81 -6.62
N GLU A 89 10.36 -9.61 -7.94
CA GLU A 89 9.90 -8.36 -8.54
C GLU A 89 8.49 -8.01 -8.10
N ASP A 90 7.59 -9.00 -8.21
CA ASP A 90 6.18 -8.90 -7.88
C ASP A 90 5.90 -9.69 -6.61
N ALA A 91 5.73 -8.98 -5.49
CA ALA A 91 5.64 -9.58 -4.17
C ALA A 91 4.47 -9.05 -3.33
N SER A 92 3.49 -8.34 -3.93
CA SER A 92 2.45 -7.66 -3.17
C SER A 92 1.57 -8.64 -2.39
N LEU A 93 1.13 -9.75 -2.98
CA LEU A 93 0.36 -10.76 -2.26
C LEU A 93 1.22 -11.53 -1.25
N ARG A 94 2.49 -11.73 -1.54
CA ARG A 94 3.41 -12.35 -0.59
C ARG A 94 3.59 -11.49 0.66
N VAL A 95 3.76 -10.17 0.50
CA VAL A 95 3.79 -9.23 1.63
C VAL A 95 2.49 -9.31 2.42
N ALA A 96 1.33 -9.26 1.76
CA ALA A 96 0.02 -9.33 2.42
C ALA A 96 -0.17 -10.65 3.22
N LYS A 97 0.34 -11.77 2.71
CA LYS A 97 0.26 -13.10 3.37
C LYS A 97 1.24 -13.23 4.52
N GLU A 98 2.51 -12.83 4.32
CA GLU A 98 3.60 -13.14 5.26
C GLU A 98 3.83 -12.06 6.33
N VAL A 99 3.30 -10.84 6.11
CA VAL A 99 3.48 -9.70 7.04
C VAL A 99 2.14 -9.31 7.64
N PRO A 100 1.84 -9.77 8.87
CA PRO A 100 0.56 -9.47 9.51
C PRO A 100 0.46 -7.97 9.85
N GLY A 101 -0.78 -7.47 9.89
CA GLY A 101 -1.08 -6.11 10.32
C GLY A 101 -1.69 -5.22 9.22
N PHE A 102 -1.61 -5.59 7.95
CA PHE A 102 -2.35 -4.90 6.88
C PHE A 102 -3.84 -5.21 6.92
N ASP A 103 -4.68 -4.20 6.71
CA ASP A 103 -6.12 -4.33 6.48
C ASP A 103 -6.40 -4.38 4.97
N ILE A 104 -5.62 -3.62 4.19
CA ILE A 104 -5.71 -3.56 2.74
C ILE A 104 -4.33 -3.34 2.12
N VAL A 105 -4.12 -3.89 0.93
CA VAL A 105 -2.96 -3.64 0.06
C VAL A 105 -3.48 -3.18 -1.30
N LEU A 106 -3.18 -1.93 -1.64
CA LEU A 106 -3.37 -1.35 -2.97
C LEU A 106 -2.05 -1.48 -3.72
N PHE A 107 -2.05 -2.05 -4.90
CA PHE A 107 -0.82 -2.32 -5.63
C PHE A 107 -1.00 -2.19 -7.15
N GLY A 108 0.09 -2.27 -7.90
CA GLY A 108 0.13 -2.25 -9.34
C GLY A 108 1.58 -2.34 -9.81
N HIS A 109 1.82 -2.60 -11.05
CA HIS A 109 3.09 -2.70 -11.77
C HIS A 109 2.98 -3.70 -12.93
N ASP A 110 2.45 -4.89 -12.66
CA ASP A 110 2.30 -5.98 -13.63
C ASP A 110 1.11 -5.78 -14.61
N HIS A 111 0.36 -4.69 -14.42
CA HIS A 111 -0.83 -4.35 -15.21
C HIS A 111 -1.95 -5.40 -15.14
N THR A 112 -1.96 -6.22 -14.11
CA THR A 112 -2.92 -7.32 -13.93
C THR A 112 -4.04 -6.90 -12.99
N ARG A 113 -5.27 -6.93 -13.47
CA ARG A 113 -6.45 -6.61 -12.63
C ARG A 113 -6.62 -7.65 -11.53
N CYS A 114 -6.62 -7.20 -10.27
CA CYS A 114 -6.76 -8.06 -9.10
C CYS A 114 -7.72 -7.48 -8.08
N ASN A 115 -8.68 -8.29 -7.63
CA ASN A 115 -9.52 -8.03 -6.46
C ASN A 115 -9.62 -9.34 -5.67
N GLU A 116 -8.72 -9.54 -4.74
CA GLU A 116 -8.60 -10.77 -3.97
C GLU A 116 -8.56 -10.49 -2.47
N THR A 117 -9.07 -11.43 -1.70
CA THR A 117 -8.84 -11.47 -0.25
C THR A 117 -7.86 -12.60 0.05
N VAL A 118 -6.72 -12.26 0.63
CA VAL A 118 -5.75 -13.26 1.09
C VAL A 118 -5.84 -13.41 2.61
N THR A 119 -5.52 -14.60 3.11
CA THR A 119 -5.41 -14.85 4.55
C THR A 119 -3.93 -14.77 4.93
N ASN A 120 -3.60 -13.90 5.89
CA ASN A 120 -2.23 -13.77 6.37
C ASN A 120 -1.85 -14.89 7.36
N VAL A 121 -0.58 -14.92 7.77
CA VAL A 121 -0.02 -15.92 8.70
C VAL A 121 -0.69 -15.94 10.08
N GLU A 122 -1.46 -14.92 10.44
CA GLU A 122 -2.26 -14.87 11.68
C GLU A 122 -3.73 -15.27 11.47
N GLY A 123 -4.10 -15.73 10.27
CA GLY A 123 -5.47 -16.10 9.94
C GLY A 123 -6.40 -14.90 9.69
N LYS A 124 -5.85 -13.69 9.48
CA LYS A 124 -6.63 -12.47 9.23
C LYS A 124 -6.77 -12.23 7.73
N PRO A 125 -7.96 -11.77 7.27
CA PRO A 125 -8.14 -11.38 5.87
C PRO A 125 -7.42 -10.06 5.58
N VAL A 126 -6.84 -9.96 4.38
CA VAL A 126 -6.27 -8.74 3.81
C VAL A 126 -6.84 -8.57 2.42
N ILE A 127 -7.47 -7.42 2.16
CA ILE A 127 -8.00 -7.09 0.83
C ILE A 127 -6.85 -6.60 -0.05
N CYS A 128 -6.72 -7.16 -1.25
CA CYS A 128 -5.65 -6.85 -2.19
C CYS A 128 -6.27 -6.38 -3.52
N LEU A 129 -5.99 -5.14 -3.93
CA LEU A 129 -6.57 -4.51 -5.10
C LEU A 129 -5.48 -3.98 -6.04
N ASP A 130 -5.57 -4.36 -7.31
CA ASP A 130 -4.83 -3.77 -8.43
C ASP A 130 -5.83 -3.35 -9.53
N PRO A 131 -5.91 -2.05 -9.88
CA PRO A 131 -6.80 -1.56 -10.93
C PRO A 131 -6.29 -1.82 -12.35
N ALA A 132 -5.17 -2.50 -12.52
CA ALA A 132 -4.40 -2.65 -13.75
C ALA A 132 -3.83 -1.32 -14.27
N ASN A 133 -3.85 -1.11 -15.58
CA ASN A 133 -3.24 0.05 -16.25
C ASN A 133 -4.27 0.89 -17.03
N ASN A 134 -3.79 1.97 -17.66
CA ASN A 134 -4.54 2.84 -18.57
C ASN A 134 -5.77 3.53 -17.97
N ALA A 135 -5.87 3.60 -16.63
CA ALA A 135 -7.00 4.21 -15.91
C ALA A 135 -8.38 3.65 -16.33
N LEU A 136 -8.45 2.36 -16.69
CA LEU A 136 -9.70 1.69 -17.04
C LEU A 136 -10.56 1.37 -15.83
N SER A 137 -9.93 1.25 -14.68
CA SER A 137 -10.60 1.06 -13.39
C SER A 137 -9.91 1.81 -12.26
N VAL A 138 -10.64 2.01 -11.16
CA VAL A 138 -10.14 2.61 -9.93
C VAL A 138 -10.30 1.58 -8.81
N ALA A 139 -9.24 1.38 -8.03
CA ALA A 139 -9.33 0.60 -6.80
C ALA A 139 -10.06 1.44 -5.73
N ASP A 140 -11.15 0.90 -5.23
CA ASP A 140 -12.02 1.51 -4.23
C ASP A 140 -12.16 0.57 -3.03
N ALA A 141 -12.07 1.11 -1.82
CA ALA A 141 -12.17 0.30 -0.61
C ALA A 141 -12.91 1.02 0.50
N ASP A 142 -14.01 0.41 0.93
CA ASP A 142 -14.77 0.83 2.09
C ASP A 142 -14.25 0.16 3.35
N ILE A 143 -13.85 0.98 4.34
CA ILE A 143 -13.43 0.50 5.67
C ILE A 143 -14.47 0.96 6.69
N THR A 144 -15.32 0.05 7.14
CA THR A 144 -16.29 0.29 8.20
C THR A 144 -15.68 -0.06 9.55
N LEU A 145 -15.71 0.89 10.48
CA LEU A 145 -15.16 0.74 11.83
C LEU A 145 -16.27 0.70 12.88
N THR A 146 -16.20 -0.28 13.77
CA THR A 146 -17.05 -0.30 14.98
C THR A 146 -16.28 0.34 16.13
N LEU A 147 -16.86 1.42 16.70
CA LEU A 147 -16.26 2.18 17.77
C LEU A 147 -17.01 1.94 19.09
N ASN A 148 -16.28 1.60 20.14
CA ASN A 148 -16.83 1.46 21.49
C ASN A 148 -16.18 2.46 22.45
N LYS A 149 -16.97 2.99 23.39
CA LYS A 149 -16.46 3.82 24.48
C LYS A 149 -15.71 2.96 25.48
N LYS A 150 -14.43 3.23 25.66
CA LYS A 150 -13.62 2.62 26.72
C LYS A 150 -12.97 3.68 27.60
N LYS A 151 -12.62 3.30 28.83
CA LYS A 151 -11.85 4.16 29.73
C LYS A 151 -10.38 3.84 29.52
N VAL A 152 -9.63 4.77 28.94
CA VAL A 152 -8.19 4.66 28.71
C VAL A 152 -7.48 5.75 29.51
N ASN A 153 -6.57 5.36 30.39
CA ASN A 153 -5.88 6.28 31.30
C ASN A 153 -6.82 7.22 32.07
N GLY A 154 -7.96 6.66 32.56
CA GLY A 154 -8.96 7.42 33.32
C GLY A 154 -9.93 8.28 32.50
N LYS A 155 -9.70 8.50 31.21
CA LYS A 155 -10.54 9.27 30.28
C LYS A 155 -11.39 8.36 29.40
N LYS A 156 -12.65 8.77 29.18
CA LYS A 156 -13.52 8.10 28.19
C LYS A 156 -13.07 8.50 26.78
N GLN A 157 -12.78 7.51 25.95
CA GLN A 157 -12.49 7.71 24.52
C GLN A 157 -13.07 6.57 23.69
N TYR A 158 -13.26 6.84 22.40
CA TYR A 158 -13.64 5.81 21.45
C TYR A 158 -12.41 5.01 21.05
N VAL A 159 -12.57 3.70 20.96
CA VAL A 159 -11.56 2.76 20.45
C VAL A 159 -12.18 1.90 19.39
N VAL A 160 -11.45 1.61 18.34
CA VAL A 160 -11.87 0.66 17.30
C VAL A 160 -11.89 -0.75 17.90
N THR A 161 -13.01 -1.43 17.76
CA THR A 161 -13.21 -2.79 18.30
C THR A 161 -13.42 -3.83 17.22
N ASP A 162 -13.84 -3.38 16.03
CA ASP A 162 -14.01 -4.24 14.86
C ASP A 162 -13.79 -3.43 13.58
N LYS A 163 -13.37 -4.11 12.52
CA LYS A 163 -13.13 -3.56 11.19
C LYS A 163 -13.73 -4.49 10.13
N LYS A 164 -14.44 -3.91 9.18
CA LYS A 164 -14.87 -4.59 7.96
C LYS A 164 -14.33 -3.83 6.77
N VAL A 165 -13.61 -4.52 5.90
CA VAL A 165 -13.06 -3.96 4.66
C VAL A 165 -13.73 -4.63 3.47
N VAL A 166 -14.19 -3.82 2.51
CA VAL A 166 -14.78 -4.29 1.25
C VAL A 166 -14.04 -3.59 0.12
N GLY A 167 -13.44 -4.37 -0.76
CA GLY A 167 -12.71 -3.88 -1.93
C GLY A 167 -13.54 -3.99 -3.20
N ASN A 168 -13.38 -3.01 -4.08
CA ASN A 168 -14.01 -2.97 -5.39
C ASN A 168 -13.03 -2.43 -6.44
N LEU A 169 -13.23 -2.81 -7.70
CA LEU A 169 -12.59 -2.21 -8.87
C LEU A 169 -13.67 -1.56 -9.73
N ALA A 170 -13.84 -0.26 -9.56
CA ALA A 170 -14.84 0.51 -10.28
C ALA A 170 -14.38 0.73 -11.73
N ASP A 171 -15.17 0.28 -12.69
CA ASP A 171 -14.95 0.55 -14.12
C ASP A 171 -15.29 2.02 -14.42
N VAL A 172 -14.32 2.76 -14.92
CA VAL A 172 -14.47 4.19 -15.27
C VAL A 172 -14.45 4.46 -16.76
N THR A 173 -14.42 3.43 -17.60
CA THR A 173 -14.35 3.56 -19.07
C THR A 173 -15.55 4.30 -19.69
N LYS A 174 -16.67 4.31 -18.99
CA LYS A 174 -17.91 4.98 -19.39
C LYS A 174 -18.22 6.26 -18.63
N CYS A 175 -17.32 6.69 -17.74
CA CYS A 175 -17.48 7.94 -17.04
C CYS A 175 -17.39 9.13 -18.02
N PRO A 176 -18.22 10.16 -17.89
CA PRO A 176 -18.09 11.36 -18.70
C PRO A 176 -16.74 12.04 -18.43
N ILE A 177 -16.22 12.69 -19.48
CA ILE A 177 -15.01 13.50 -19.35
C ILE A 177 -15.32 14.72 -18.49
N ASP A 178 -14.45 15.02 -17.53
CA ASP A 178 -14.49 16.28 -16.80
C ASP A 178 -13.90 17.40 -17.67
N GLU A 179 -14.79 18.18 -18.30
CA GLU A 179 -14.41 19.25 -19.21
C GLU A 179 -13.63 20.39 -18.53
N GLU A 180 -13.91 20.68 -17.25
CA GLU A 180 -13.19 21.71 -16.49
C GLU A 180 -11.75 21.26 -16.21
N PHE A 181 -11.57 20.01 -15.81
CA PHE A 181 -10.26 19.40 -15.65
C PHE A 181 -9.48 19.42 -16.97
N MET A 182 -10.09 19.02 -18.08
CA MET A 182 -9.46 18.99 -19.39
C MET A 182 -9.02 20.38 -19.85
N LYS A 183 -9.84 21.43 -19.65
CA LYS A 183 -9.46 22.83 -19.96
C LYS A 183 -8.20 23.28 -19.21
N THR A 184 -8.02 22.81 -17.97
CA THR A 184 -6.84 23.15 -17.16
C THR A 184 -5.54 22.64 -17.80
N PHE A 185 -5.60 21.51 -18.51
CA PHE A 185 -4.43 20.85 -19.11
C PHE A 185 -4.35 21.01 -20.63
N GLU A 186 -5.29 21.71 -21.27
CA GLU A 186 -5.30 21.95 -22.72
C GLU A 186 -3.97 22.50 -23.26
N PRO A 187 -3.28 23.45 -22.59
CA PRO A 187 -1.99 23.96 -23.06
C PRO A 187 -0.86 22.91 -23.06
N GLN A 188 -0.98 21.82 -22.30
CA GLN A 188 0.01 20.75 -22.22
C GLN A 188 -0.31 19.58 -23.15
N ILE A 189 -1.55 19.50 -23.65
CA ILE A 189 -2.03 18.41 -24.51
C ILE A 189 -1.91 18.78 -26.00
N ALA A 190 -1.82 20.06 -26.33
CA ALA A 190 -1.76 20.61 -27.70
C ALA A 190 -0.41 20.38 -28.40
#